data_a73615ea0c249d8b135beb94d6ce9b20
#
_entry.id   a73615ea0c249d8b135beb94d6ce9b20
#
_cell.length_a   1.000
_cell.length_b   1.000
_cell.length_c   1.000
_cell.angle_alpha   90.00
_cell.angle_beta   90.00
_cell.angle_gamma   90.00
#
_symmetry.space_group_name_H-M   'P 1'
#
loop_
_entity.id
_entity.type
_entity.pdbx_description
1 polymer ?
#
loop_
_entity_poly.entity_id
_entity_poly.type
_entity_poly.pdbx_seq_one_letter_code
_entity_poly.pdbx_strand_id
1 'polypeptide(L)'
;MGGEIKKVSRQNKKTKNCLLLLFWSPLSSQRKRLENQHTTTTHNNDTQQQHTTTTTTTTTLNLRSTTTKDKMSNSNTKVGFIGSGMMAEALGGGFSNSGIVPWENMYCTDPWQPRLDLFTSFGCNACKDNRELTRNSDVIFIAVKPYAAATVMKEISKELTEDKIVISICAGVTLETLENAISDGKSVPVVRVMPNTPCLVGACAAALARGKFVTDEQADLALKLMQSVGVCVVVQEKLLDAVTGVSGSGPAYIYQVIEAMSDGGVLCGLPRDVSTKLAAQTVMGAAKMVLEKGTHPGQLKDNVTSPGGTTIAAVHELEKGGVRNSFINAVKAAAERSKELSKE
;
A
#
# COMPACT_ATOMS: atom_id res chain seq x y z
N MET A 1 -62.22 34.30 1.37
CA MET A 1 -61.28 34.90 2.30
C MET A 1 -60.07 34.00 2.27
N GLY A 2 -59.03 34.16 1.52
CA GLY A 2 -58.23 35.32 1.16
C GLY A 2 -57.05 35.36 2.11
N GLY A 3 -55.89 34.83 1.69
CA GLY A 3 -54.69 34.87 2.48
C GLY A 3 -53.47 34.36 1.70
N GLU A 4 -52.75 35.26 1.12
CA GLU A 4 -51.58 35.20 0.28
C GLU A 4 -50.43 34.37 0.85
N ILE A 5 -49.80 33.55 0.02
CA ILE A 5 -48.46 32.99 0.25
C ILE A 5 -47.45 33.83 -0.52
N LYS A 6 -46.69 34.65 0.21
CA LYS A 6 -45.55 35.41 -0.32
C LYS A 6 -44.36 34.49 -0.65
N LYS A 7 -43.92 34.63 -1.87
CA LYS A 7 -42.60 34.20 -2.38
C LYS A 7 -41.49 34.85 -1.54
N VAL A 8 -40.55 34.06 -1.02
CA VAL A 8 -39.21 34.52 -0.65
C VAL A 8 -38.18 33.80 -1.50
N SER A 9 -37.42 34.63 -2.14
CA SER A 9 -36.49 34.39 -3.25
C SER A 9 -35.27 33.58 -2.91
N ARG A 10 -34.82 32.92 -3.98
CA ARG A 10 -33.46 32.43 -4.20
C ARG A 10 -32.39 33.47 -3.83
N GLN A 11 -31.48 33.12 -2.94
CA GLN A 11 -30.06 33.52 -2.92
C GLN A 11 -29.33 32.72 -1.84
N ASN A 12 -28.42 31.82 -2.28
CA ASN A 12 -27.14 31.48 -1.70
C ASN A 12 -26.75 30.03 -2.02
N LYS A 13 -26.36 29.85 -3.26
CA LYS A 13 -25.53 28.70 -3.67
C LYS A 13 -24.27 29.27 -4.34
N LYS A 14 -23.33 29.75 -3.55
CA LYS A 14 -21.92 30.00 -3.99
C LYS A 14 -21.10 30.27 -2.73
N THR A 15 -20.66 29.20 -2.05
CA THR A 15 -19.48 29.20 -1.15
C THR A 15 -19.38 27.84 -0.46
N LYS A 16 -18.98 26.82 -1.17
CA LYS A 16 -18.46 25.55 -0.60
C LYS A 16 -17.59 24.82 -1.62
N ASN A 17 -16.59 25.49 -2.17
CA ASN A 17 -15.52 24.84 -2.90
C ASN A 17 -14.26 25.73 -2.79
N CYS A 18 -13.66 25.75 -1.61
CA CYS A 18 -12.32 26.32 -1.44
C CYS A 18 -11.78 26.03 -0.05
N LEU A 19 -11.54 24.74 0.27
CA LEU A 19 -10.80 24.35 1.49
C LEU A 19 -10.20 22.94 1.40
N LEU A 20 -9.54 22.62 0.29
CA LEU A 20 -8.83 21.33 0.15
C LEU A 20 -7.51 21.44 -0.63
N LEU A 21 -6.88 22.62 -0.66
CA LEU A 21 -5.62 22.83 -1.41
C LEU A 21 -4.48 23.45 -0.60
N LEU A 22 -4.42 23.27 0.71
CA LEU A 22 -3.34 23.87 1.54
C LEU A 22 -2.76 22.91 2.58
N PHE A 23 -2.40 21.67 2.24
CA PHE A 23 -1.48 20.87 3.05
C PHE A 23 -0.68 19.89 2.20
N TRP A 24 0.17 20.40 1.34
CA TRP A 24 1.29 19.61 0.82
C TRP A 24 2.48 20.50 0.54
N SER A 25 3.35 20.65 1.53
CA SER A 25 4.74 21.13 1.36
C SER A 25 5.69 19.94 1.59
N PRO A 26 6.71 19.76 0.76
CA PRO A 26 7.65 18.66 0.92
C PRO A 26 8.63 18.95 2.06
N LEU A 27 8.66 18.07 3.06
CA LEU A 27 9.68 18.00 4.12
C LEU A 27 11.00 17.44 3.55
N SER A 28 11.73 18.23 2.75
CA SER A 28 13.03 17.84 2.21
C SER A 28 14.22 18.73 2.61
N SER A 29 14.11 19.59 3.62
CA SER A 29 15.21 20.52 3.94
C SER A 29 15.69 20.60 5.39
N GLN A 30 15.43 19.62 6.24
CA GLN A 30 15.95 19.63 7.63
C GLN A 30 16.67 18.35 8.08
N ARG A 31 17.46 17.73 7.21
CA ARG A 31 18.34 16.59 7.57
C ARG A 31 19.83 16.87 7.40
N LYS A 32 20.28 18.12 7.61
CA LYS A 32 21.72 18.47 7.64
C LYS A 32 22.01 19.53 8.70
N ARG A 33 21.91 19.15 9.98
CA ARG A 33 22.55 19.89 11.10
C ARG A 33 22.36 19.15 12.41
N LEU A 34 23.09 18.08 12.66
CA LEU A 34 23.36 17.51 13.99
C LEU A 34 24.36 16.35 13.85
N GLU A 35 25.49 16.62 13.17
CA GLU A 35 26.72 15.83 13.34
C GLU A 35 27.83 16.84 13.53
N ASN A 36 28.12 17.15 14.80
CA ASN A 36 29.41 17.60 15.31
C ASN A 36 29.20 18.18 16.70
N GLN A 37 29.47 17.37 17.69
CA GLN A 37 30.07 17.74 18.97
C GLN A 37 29.88 16.59 19.95
N HIS A 38 30.91 15.82 20.16
CA HIS A 38 31.39 15.41 21.47
C HIS A 38 32.69 14.61 21.30
N THR A 39 33.76 15.32 21.44
CA THR A 39 35.11 14.80 21.69
C THR A 39 35.39 14.86 23.18
N THR A 40 36.07 13.80 23.65
CA THR A 40 36.97 13.72 24.84
C THR A 40 36.37 13.73 26.24
N THR A 41 36.52 12.63 26.96
CA THR A 41 37.37 12.60 28.17
C THR A 41 37.76 11.14 28.48
N THR A 42 39.07 10.92 28.52
CA THR A 42 39.79 9.75 28.97
C THR A 42 39.76 9.64 30.50
N HIS A 43 39.60 8.41 31.02
CA HIS A 43 40.25 8.04 32.29
C HIS A 43 40.67 6.57 32.29
N ASN A 44 41.97 6.37 32.45
CA ASN A 44 42.66 5.10 32.69
C ASN A 44 42.23 4.50 34.02
N ASN A 45 42.15 3.18 34.09
CA ASN A 45 42.66 2.42 35.24
C ASN A 45 43.04 0.99 34.79
N ASP A 46 44.33 0.73 34.97
CA ASP A 46 44.99 -0.56 34.88
C ASP A 46 44.43 -1.56 35.91
N THR A 47 44.24 -2.79 35.50
CA THR A 47 44.56 -3.96 36.33
C THR A 47 44.83 -5.17 35.47
N GLN A 48 46.01 -5.73 35.62
CA GLN A 48 46.56 -6.96 35.03
C GLN A 48 45.72 -8.19 35.42
N GLN A 49 45.58 -9.19 34.52
CA GLN A 49 46.02 -10.57 34.76
C GLN A 49 45.76 -11.50 33.57
N GLN A 50 46.91 -12.03 33.08
CA GLN A 50 47.20 -13.42 32.69
C GLN A 50 46.51 -14.12 31.53
N HIS A 51 47.39 -14.45 30.59
CA HIS A 51 47.43 -15.41 29.49
C HIS A 51 46.53 -16.66 29.57
N THR A 52 45.78 -16.86 28.47
CA THR A 52 45.67 -18.19 27.85
C THR A 52 45.56 -18.02 26.33
N THR A 53 46.57 -18.52 25.62
CA THR A 53 46.67 -18.49 24.16
C THR A 53 45.78 -19.56 23.58
N THR A 54 44.66 -19.15 22.98
CA THR A 54 43.89 -20.05 22.08
C THR A 54 43.92 -19.45 20.68
N THR A 55 44.68 -20.07 19.82
CA THR A 55 44.83 -19.68 18.40
C THR A 55 43.53 -20.00 17.66
N THR A 56 42.68 -19.01 17.52
CA THR A 56 41.49 -19.12 16.66
C THR A 56 41.82 -18.50 15.31
N THR A 57 41.96 -19.35 14.31
CA THR A 57 42.15 -18.96 12.92
C THR A 57 40.89 -18.21 12.45
N THR A 58 40.95 -16.89 12.49
CA THR A 58 39.88 -16.04 11.97
C THR A 58 40.00 -16.00 10.44
N THR A 59 39.19 -16.79 9.76
CA THR A 59 38.99 -16.67 8.31
C THR A 59 38.20 -15.39 8.09
N THR A 60 38.91 -14.34 7.76
CA THR A 60 38.29 -13.04 7.35
C THR A 60 37.64 -13.29 5.97
N LEU A 61 36.33 -13.56 5.99
CA LEU A 61 35.51 -13.42 4.79
C LEU A 61 35.48 -11.93 4.44
N ASN A 62 36.32 -11.55 3.49
CA ASN A 62 36.23 -10.28 2.79
C ASN A 62 34.89 -10.21 2.06
N LEU A 63 33.84 -9.73 2.73
CA LEU A 63 32.67 -9.20 2.09
C LEU A 63 33.10 -7.96 1.30
N ARG A 64 33.57 -8.19 0.07
CA ARG A 64 33.58 -7.12 -0.92
C ARG A 64 32.14 -6.65 -1.05
N SER A 65 31.86 -5.48 -0.49
CA SER A 65 30.67 -4.72 -0.84
C SER A 65 30.82 -4.33 -2.31
N THR A 66 30.37 -5.20 -3.19
CA THR A 66 30.06 -4.81 -4.55
C THR A 66 28.84 -3.91 -4.47
N THR A 67 29.07 -2.63 -4.32
CA THR A 67 28.13 -1.61 -4.74
C THR A 67 28.04 -1.69 -6.27
N THR A 68 27.39 -2.73 -6.76
CA THR A 68 26.74 -2.69 -8.06
C THR A 68 25.59 -1.71 -7.87
N LYS A 69 25.86 -0.43 -8.20
CA LYS A 69 24.81 0.48 -8.66
C LYS A 69 24.20 -0.24 -9.85
N ASP A 70 23.15 -1.02 -9.58
CA ASP A 70 22.34 -1.64 -10.60
C ASP A 70 21.85 -0.52 -11.51
N LYS A 71 22.46 -0.44 -12.67
CA LYS A 71 21.95 0.25 -13.85
C LYS A 71 20.71 -0.50 -14.33
N MET A 72 19.62 -0.40 -13.60
CA MET A 72 18.25 -0.65 -14.04
C MET A 72 17.31 0.34 -13.36
N SER A 73 17.62 1.64 -13.42
CA SER A 73 16.56 2.62 -13.53
C SER A 73 16.03 2.45 -14.96
N ASN A 74 15.04 1.58 -15.15
CA ASN A 74 14.25 1.58 -16.37
C ASN A 74 13.39 2.84 -16.36
N SER A 75 14.03 4.01 -16.53
CA SER A 75 13.37 5.31 -16.74
C SER A 75 12.46 5.31 -17.99
N ASN A 76 12.35 4.18 -18.67
CA ASN A 76 11.64 4.02 -19.93
C ASN A 76 10.48 3.03 -19.88
N THR A 77 10.22 2.37 -18.73
CA THR A 77 9.08 1.44 -18.58
C THR A 77 7.77 2.21 -18.73
N LYS A 78 6.92 1.76 -19.65
CA LYS A 78 5.61 2.32 -19.91
C LYS A 78 4.53 1.54 -19.19
N VAL A 79 3.76 2.21 -18.35
CA VAL A 79 2.72 1.59 -17.52
C VAL A 79 1.34 2.06 -17.97
N GLY A 80 0.46 1.10 -18.29
CA GLY A 80 -0.93 1.38 -18.65
C GLY A 80 -1.89 0.99 -17.54
N PHE A 81 -2.89 1.84 -17.27
CA PHE A 81 -3.98 1.55 -16.35
C PHE A 81 -5.29 1.44 -17.12
N ILE A 82 -5.82 0.22 -17.24
CA ILE A 82 -7.19 0.00 -17.73
C ILE A 82 -8.13 0.13 -16.55
N GLY A 83 -8.86 1.24 -16.50
CA GLY A 83 -9.57 1.74 -15.33
C GLY A 83 -8.75 2.73 -14.53
N SER A 84 -9.19 3.98 -14.50
CA SER A 84 -8.53 5.10 -13.81
C SER A 84 -9.17 5.39 -12.45
N GLY A 85 -9.58 4.33 -11.69
CA GLY A 85 -10.17 4.44 -10.37
C GLY A 85 -9.19 4.86 -9.29
N MET A 86 -9.67 4.95 -8.04
CA MET A 86 -8.86 5.38 -6.88
C MET A 86 -7.60 4.53 -6.68
N MET A 87 -7.67 3.21 -6.93
CA MET A 87 -6.52 2.34 -6.77
C MET A 87 -5.46 2.58 -7.87
N ALA A 88 -5.88 2.81 -9.12
CA ALA A 88 -4.98 3.18 -10.20
C ALA A 88 -4.31 4.55 -9.93
N GLU A 89 -5.07 5.53 -9.40
CA GLU A 89 -4.55 6.83 -8.96
C GLU A 89 -3.51 6.67 -7.84
N ALA A 90 -3.79 5.83 -6.84
CA ALA A 90 -2.88 5.55 -5.74
C ALA A 90 -1.56 4.95 -6.23
N LEU A 91 -1.64 3.96 -7.12
CA LEU A 91 -0.46 3.31 -7.69
C LEU A 91 0.32 4.25 -8.60
N GLY A 92 -0.34 4.93 -9.55
CA GLY A 92 0.30 5.87 -10.46
C GLY A 92 0.98 7.03 -9.73
N GLY A 93 0.29 7.62 -8.74
CA GLY A 93 0.86 8.65 -7.88
C GLY A 93 2.06 8.14 -7.08
N GLY A 94 1.97 6.93 -6.55
CA GLY A 94 3.07 6.29 -5.83
C GLY A 94 4.27 6.00 -6.73
N PHE A 95 4.07 5.50 -7.93
CA PHE A 95 5.13 5.25 -8.90
C PHE A 95 5.84 6.54 -9.31
N SER A 96 5.08 7.60 -9.54
CA SER A 96 5.64 8.91 -9.87
C SER A 96 6.40 9.52 -8.70
N ASN A 97 5.83 9.51 -7.50
CA ASN A 97 6.46 10.06 -6.30
C ASN A 97 7.76 9.33 -5.89
N SER A 98 7.82 8.02 -6.12
CA SER A 98 9.04 7.22 -5.89
C SER A 98 10.10 7.39 -7.00
N GLY A 99 9.74 8.02 -8.12
CA GLY A 99 10.60 8.19 -9.29
C GLY A 99 10.81 6.92 -10.11
N ILE A 100 10.02 5.84 -9.86
CA ILE A 100 10.19 4.58 -10.61
C ILE A 100 9.56 4.66 -12.01
N VAL A 101 8.40 5.32 -12.14
CA VAL A 101 7.75 5.60 -13.43
C VAL A 101 7.15 7.02 -13.35
N PRO A 102 7.61 7.96 -14.15
CA PRO A 102 7.02 9.29 -14.20
C PRO A 102 5.68 9.29 -14.95
N TRP A 103 4.81 10.28 -14.66
CA TRP A 103 3.45 10.32 -15.23
C TRP A 103 3.41 10.34 -16.76
N GLU A 104 4.41 10.97 -17.43
CA GLU A 104 4.55 11.01 -18.89
C GLU A 104 4.77 9.63 -19.52
N ASN A 105 5.24 8.64 -18.74
CA ASN A 105 5.39 7.25 -19.15
C ASN A 105 4.18 6.38 -18.74
N MET A 106 3.10 7.00 -18.25
CA MET A 106 1.88 6.28 -17.89
C MET A 106 0.78 6.56 -18.93
N TYR A 107 -0.05 5.54 -19.12
CA TYR A 107 -1.20 5.55 -20.04
C TYR A 107 -2.46 5.16 -19.27
N CYS A 108 -3.61 5.73 -19.64
CA CYS A 108 -4.86 5.42 -18.95
C CYS A 108 -6.04 5.32 -19.90
N THR A 109 -7.02 4.48 -19.50
CA THR A 109 -8.36 4.43 -20.10
C THR A 109 -9.41 4.35 -19.00
N ASP A 110 -10.53 5.01 -19.18
CA ASP A 110 -11.71 4.89 -18.32
C ASP A 110 -12.96 5.32 -19.11
N PRO A 111 -14.13 4.70 -18.92
CA PRO A 111 -15.35 5.13 -19.57
C PRO A 111 -15.88 6.46 -19.02
N TRP A 112 -15.40 6.92 -17.87
CA TRP A 112 -15.84 8.15 -17.21
C TRP A 112 -14.84 9.29 -17.40
N GLN A 113 -15.21 10.25 -18.27
CA GLN A 113 -14.33 11.35 -18.68
C GLN A 113 -13.65 12.11 -17.52
N PRO A 114 -14.32 12.43 -16.39
CA PRO A 114 -13.66 13.12 -15.27
C PRO A 114 -12.45 12.38 -14.70
N ARG A 115 -12.38 11.04 -14.82
CA ARG A 115 -11.20 10.27 -14.40
C ARG A 115 -10.05 10.42 -15.39
N LEU A 116 -10.35 10.47 -16.68
CA LEU A 116 -9.35 10.74 -17.71
C LEU A 116 -8.79 12.16 -17.57
N ASP A 117 -9.66 13.15 -17.34
CA ASP A 117 -9.27 14.54 -17.12
C ASP A 117 -8.34 14.69 -15.90
N LEU A 118 -8.64 13.95 -14.82
CA LEU A 118 -7.79 13.93 -13.63
C LEU A 118 -6.41 13.33 -13.93
N PHE A 119 -6.33 12.19 -14.61
CA PHE A 119 -5.08 11.53 -14.92
C PHE A 119 -4.23 12.37 -15.89
N THR A 120 -4.86 12.99 -16.89
CA THR A 120 -4.17 13.92 -17.81
C THR A 120 -3.66 15.16 -17.10
N SER A 121 -4.35 15.65 -16.07
CA SER A 121 -3.87 16.77 -15.24
C SER A 121 -2.58 16.44 -14.47
N PHE A 122 -2.29 15.15 -14.22
CA PHE A 122 -1.02 14.69 -13.66
C PHE A 122 0.08 14.50 -14.70
N GLY A 123 -0.25 14.57 -16.00
CA GLY A 123 0.67 14.34 -17.11
C GLY A 123 0.58 12.92 -17.71
N CYS A 124 -0.41 12.12 -17.32
CA CYS A 124 -0.66 10.79 -17.87
C CYS A 124 -1.26 10.91 -19.29
N ASN A 125 -0.97 9.93 -20.16
CA ASN A 125 -1.46 9.86 -21.52
C ASN A 125 -2.81 9.13 -21.57
N ALA A 126 -3.90 9.84 -21.86
CA ALA A 126 -5.19 9.20 -22.09
C ALA A 126 -5.23 8.54 -23.47
N CYS A 127 -5.65 7.28 -23.52
CA CYS A 127 -5.85 6.52 -24.74
C CYS A 127 -7.35 6.44 -25.11
N LYS A 128 -7.65 6.31 -26.39
CA LYS A 128 -9.04 6.23 -26.89
C LYS A 128 -9.73 4.92 -26.52
N ASP A 129 -8.96 3.83 -26.39
CA ASP A 129 -9.46 2.49 -26.07
C ASP A 129 -8.37 1.64 -25.36
N ASN A 130 -8.79 0.51 -24.78
CA ASN A 130 -7.92 -0.41 -24.07
C ASN A 130 -6.85 -1.06 -24.96
N ARG A 131 -7.12 -1.22 -26.25
CA ARG A 131 -6.16 -1.79 -27.22
C ARG A 131 -5.03 -0.83 -27.52
N GLU A 132 -5.34 0.45 -27.72
CA GLU A 132 -4.32 1.49 -27.89
C GLU A 132 -3.42 1.58 -26.67
N LEU A 133 -3.99 1.58 -25.46
CA LEU A 133 -3.23 1.56 -24.20
C LEU A 133 -2.31 0.34 -24.17
N THR A 134 -2.84 -0.86 -24.49
CA THR A 134 -2.06 -2.11 -24.44
C THR A 134 -0.89 -2.09 -25.42
N ARG A 135 -1.06 -1.52 -26.63
CA ARG A 135 0.05 -1.36 -27.57
C ARG A 135 1.15 -0.45 -27.05
N ASN A 136 0.76 0.61 -26.34
CA ASN A 136 1.69 1.64 -25.86
C ASN A 136 2.36 1.32 -24.50
N SER A 137 2.00 0.22 -23.86
CA SER A 137 2.45 -0.12 -22.50
C SER A 137 3.24 -1.42 -22.47
N ASP A 138 4.25 -1.49 -21.60
CA ASP A 138 5.02 -2.69 -21.28
C ASP A 138 4.38 -3.46 -20.12
N VAL A 139 3.82 -2.71 -19.15
CA VAL A 139 3.12 -3.25 -17.97
C VAL A 139 1.69 -2.70 -17.99
N ILE A 140 0.71 -3.60 -17.98
CA ILE A 140 -0.71 -3.26 -18.07
C ILE A 140 -1.40 -3.63 -16.76
N PHE A 141 -1.88 -2.62 -16.02
CA PHE A 141 -2.69 -2.82 -14.83
C PHE A 141 -4.17 -2.97 -15.22
N ILE A 142 -4.77 -4.11 -14.85
CA ILE A 142 -6.22 -4.30 -14.90
C ILE A 142 -6.80 -3.78 -13.59
N ALA A 143 -7.32 -2.55 -13.63
CA ALA A 143 -7.80 -1.80 -12.46
C ALA A 143 -9.31 -1.50 -12.54
N VAL A 144 -10.04 -2.33 -13.29
CA VAL A 144 -11.49 -2.25 -13.44
C VAL A 144 -12.23 -2.97 -12.30
N LYS A 145 -13.56 -2.86 -12.29
CA LYS A 145 -14.38 -3.67 -11.38
C LYS A 145 -14.21 -5.16 -11.71
N PRO A 146 -14.21 -6.07 -10.71
CA PRO A 146 -13.92 -7.49 -10.90
C PRO A 146 -14.71 -8.16 -12.03
N TYR A 147 -16.01 -7.89 -12.12
CA TYR A 147 -16.90 -8.45 -13.15
C TYR A 147 -16.51 -8.07 -14.60
N ALA A 148 -15.76 -6.99 -14.79
CA ALA A 148 -15.33 -6.54 -16.11
C ALA A 148 -13.94 -7.09 -16.51
N ALA A 149 -13.19 -7.68 -15.61
CA ALA A 149 -11.80 -8.06 -15.83
C ALA A 149 -11.64 -9.07 -16.98
N ALA A 150 -12.42 -10.14 -17.01
CA ALA A 150 -12.37 -11.15 -18.07
C ALA A 150 -12.74 -10.57 -19.44
N THR A 151 -13.74 -9.68 -19.51
CA THR A 151 -14.13 -8.99 -20.75
C THR A 151 -13.00 -8.10 -21.27
N VAL A 152 -12.35 -7.34 -20.38
CA VAL A 152 -11.20 -6.49 -20.72
C VAL A 152 -10.04 -7.36 -21.23
N MET A 153 -9.71 -8.45 -20.54
CA MET A 153 -8.64 -9.37 -20.97
C MET A 153 -8.90 -9.94 -22.37
N LYS A 154 -10.14 -10.33 -22.66
CA LYS A 154 -10.54 -10.79 -23.99
C LYS A 154 -10.44 -9.69 -25.05
N GLU A 155 -10.83 -8.46 -24.73
CA GLU A 155 -10.75 -7.31 -25.61
C GLU A 155 -9.31 -7.02 -26.06
N ILE A 156 -8.36 -7.00 -25.10
CA ILE A 156 -6.96 -6.67 -25.35
C ILE A 156 -6.10 -7.84 -25.82
N SER A 157 -6.63 -9.06 -25.80
CA SER A 157 -5.90 -10.31 -26.05
C SER A 157 -5.04 -10.30 -27.31
N LYS A 158 -5.52 -9.67 -28.41
CA LYS A 158 -4.79 -9.60 -29.68
C LYS A 158 -3.53 -8.73 -29.59
N GLU A 159 -3.55 -7.73 -28.73
CA GLU A 159 -2.44 -6.77 -28.52
C GLU A 159 -1.43 -7.24 -27.47
N LEU A 160 -1.74 -8.31 -26.73
CA LEU A 160 -0.85 -8.90 -25.74
C LEU A 160 0.22 -9.76 -26.41
N THR A 161 1.46 -9.63 -25.93
CA THR A 161 2.64 -10.37 -26.37
C THR A 161 3.40 -10.91 -25.15
N GLU A 162 4.35 -11.81 -25.34
CA GLU A 162 5.09 -12.47 -24.24
C GLU A 162 6.02 -11.52 -23.45
N ASP A 163 6.38 -10.39 -24.04
CA ASP A 163 7.19 -9.33 -23.42
C ASP A 163 6.37 -8.36 -22.54
N LYS A 164 5.05 -8.34 -22.69
CA LYS A 164 4.16 -7.50 -21.88
C LYS A 164 3.73 -8.22 -20.60
N ILE A 165 3.67 -7.48 -19.50
CA ILE A 165 3.20 -8.01 -18.21
C ILE A 165 1.79 -7.47 -17.93
N VAL A 166 0.85 -8.35 -17.69
CA VAL A 166 -0.48 -7.98 -17.18
C VAL A 166 -0.49 -8.12 -15.66
N ILE A 167 -0.83 -7.05 -14.96
CA ILE A 167 -0.97 -7.03 -13.49
C ILE A 167 -2.44 -6.76 -13.15
N SER A 168 -3.14 -7.77 -12.65
CA SER A 168 -4.51 -7.59 -12.17
C SER A 168 -4.52 -7.22 -10.70
N ILE A 169 -5.23 -6.13 -10.37
CA ILE A 169 -5.54 -5.72 -9.00
C ILE A 169 -7.03 -5.93 -8.64
N CYS A 170 -7.72 -6.74 -9.45
CA CYS A 170 -9.14 -7.05 -9.26
C CYS A 170 -9.34 -8.08 -8.15
N ALA A 171 -10.02 -7.69 -7.07
CA ALA A 171 -10.33 -8.60 -5.96
C ALA A 171 -11.21 -9.77 -6.47
N GLY A 172 -10.92 -10.99 -6.00
CA GLY A 172 -11.71 -12.18 -6.33
C GLY A 172 -11.47 -12.77 -7.74
N VAL A 173 -10.79 -12.08 -8.66
CA VAL A 173 -10.54 -12.61 -10.02
C VAL A 173 -9.25 -13.45 -10.02
N THR A 174 -9.36 -14.73 -10.38
CA THR A 174 -8.25 -15.67 -10.34
C THR A 174 -7.31 -15.54 -11.55
N LEU A 175 -6.07 -16.00 -11.42
CA LEU A 175 -5.13 -16.12 -12.54
C LEU A 175 -5.72 -16.99 -13.64
N GLU A 176 -6.35 -18.11 -13.28
CA GLU A 176 -7.02 -19.00 -14.23
C GLU A 176 -8.09 -18.27 -15.05
N THR A 177 -8.93 -17.46 -14.41
CA THR A 177 -9.96 -16.64 -15.11
C THR A 177 -9.33 -15.66 -16.08
N LEU A 178 -8.23 -15.00 -15.67
CA LEU A 178 -7.55 -14.02 -16.50
C LEU A 178 -6.80 -14.66 -17.67
N GLU A 179 -6.08 -15.76 -17.43
CA GLU A 179 -5.32 -16.50 -18.43
C GLU A 179 -6.26 -17.16 -19.46
N ASN A 180 -7.38 -17.75 -19.03
CA ASN A 180 -8.39 -18.34 -19.91
C ASN A 180 -9.13 -17.30 -20.77
N ALA A 181 -9.16 -16.04 -20.38
CA ALA A 181 -9.75 -14.96 -21.19
C ALA A 181 -8.83 -14.53 -22.34
N ILE A 182 -7.56 -14.95 -22.36
CA ILE A 182 -6.61 -14.66 -23.43
C ILE A 182 -6.87 -15.62 -24.59
N SER A 183 -7.16 -15.08 -25.77
CA SER A 183 -7.42 -15.87 -26.99
C SER A 183 -6.13 -16.49 -27.55
N ASP A 184 -6.30 -17.52 -28.37
CA ASP A 184 -5.27 -18.09 -29.25
C ASP A 184 -4.11 -18.80 -28.53
N GLY A 185 -4.28 -19.23 -27.28
CA GLY A 185 -3.29 -20.00 -26.53
C GLY A 185 -1.96 -19.29 -26.30
N LYS A 186 -1.96 -17.96 -26.30
CA LYS A 186 -0.75 -17.14 -26.08
C LYS A 186 -0.22 -17.30 -24.65
N SER A 187 1.09 -17.39 -24.53
CA SER A 187 1.82 -17.45 -23.24
C SER A 187 2.05 -16.04 -22.67
N VAL A 188 0.99 -15.35 -22.28
CA VAL A 188 1.09 -13.99 -21.73
C VAL A 188 1.38 -14.04 -20.23
N PRO A 189 2.38 -13.30 -19.74
CA PRO A 189 2.66 -13.18 -18.31
C PRO A 189 1.56 -12.42 -17.57
N VAL A 190 0.87 -13.10 -16.65
CA VAL A 190 -0.19 -12.51 -15.80
C VAL A 190 0.23 -12.59 -14.34
N VAL A 191 0.17 -11.48 -13.65
CA VAL A 191 0.44 -11.37 -12.22
C VAL A 191 -0.84 -10.90 -11.53
N ARG A 192 -1.20 -11.52 -10.41
CA ARG A 192 -2.30 -11.08 -9.57
C ARG A 192 -1.76 -10.40 -8.32
N VAL A 193 -2.19 -9.18 -8.06
CA VAL A 193 -1.76 -8.39 -6.90
C VAL A 193 -2.99 -8.01 -6.08
N MET A 194 -2.88 -8.15 -4.77
CA MET A 194 -3.86 -7.62 -3.82
C MET A 194 -3.23 -6.45 -3.05
N PRO A 195 -3.43 -5.21 -3.50
CA PRO A 195 -2.99 -4.00 -2.82
C PRO A 195 -4.04 -3.52 -1.81
N ASN A 196 -3.78 -2.40 -1.15
CA ASN A 196 -4.75 -1.71 -0.31
C ASN A 196 -4.70 -0.18 -0.47
N THR A 197 -5.72 0.50 0.04
CA THR A 197 -5.86 1.96 -0.12
C THR A 197 -4.74 2.83 0.48
N PRO A 198 -3.98 2.41 1.51
CA PRO A 198 -2.80 3.16 1.97
C PRO A 198 -1.68 3.34 0.93
N CYS A 199 -1.77 2.73 -0.26
CA CYS A 199 -0.95 3.08 -1.41
C CYS A 199 -0.93 4.60 -1.69
N LEU A 200 -2.06 5.30 -1.45
CA LEU A 200 -2.19 6.76 -1.63
C LEU A 200 -1.14 7.57 -0.85
N VAL A 201 -0.65 7.02 0.25
CA VAL A 201 0.34 7.67 1.14
C VAL A 201 1.66 6.92 1.19
N GLY A 202 1.93 6.03 0.24
CA GLY A 202 3.16 5.25 0.17
C GLY A 202 3.30 4.19 1.28
N ALA A 203 2.18 3.75 1.86
CA ALA A 203 2.13 2.77 2.94
C ALA A 203 1.28 1.54 2.57
N CYS A 204 1.40 1.10 1.33
CA CYS A 204 0.73 -0.09 0.83
C CYS A 204 1.15 -1.35 1.59
N ALA A 205 0.22 -2.24 1.85
CA ALA A 205 0.48 -3.62 2.22
C ALA A 205 -0.12 -4.52 1.13
N ALA A 206 0.73 -5.06 0.27
CA ALA A 206 0.32 -5.85 -0.88
C ALA A 206 0.91 -7.26 -0.86
N ALA A 207 0.25 -8.16 -1.57
CA ALA A 207 0.83 -9.44 -1.93
C ALA A 207 0.63 -9.72 -3.43
N LEU A 208 1.57 -10.45 -4.01
CA LEU A 208 1.68 -10.77 -5.42
C LEU A 208 1.69 -12.28 -5.61
N ALA A 209 0.91 -12.78 -6.59
CA ALA A 209 0.95 -14.15 -7.06
C ALA A 209 1.29 -14.19 -8.55
N ARG A 210 2.18 -15.11 -8.91
CA ARG A 210 2.67 -15.28 -10.29
C ARG A 210 1.77 -16.24 -11.06
N GLY A 211 1.39 -15.85 -12.26
CA GLY A 211 0.76 -16.73 -13.23
C GLY A 211 1.75 -17.68 -13.91
N LYS A 212 1.22 -18.50 -14.76
CA LYS A 212 1.89 -19.66 -15.35
C LYS A 212 3.10 -19.29 -16.24
N PHE A 213 3.02 -18.14 -16.92
CA PHE A 213 4.01 -17.75 -17.92
C PHE A 213 4.93 -16.60 -17.46
N VAL A 214 4.88 -16.23 -16.19
CA VAL A 214 5.68 -15.13 -15.63
C VAL A 214 7.11 -15.58 -15.39
N THR A 215 8.09 -14.93 -16.03
CA THR A 215 9.52 -15.15 -15.77
C THR A 215 9.96 -14.54 -14.44
N ASP A 216 11.16 -14.86 -13.96
CA ASP A 216 11.69 -14.29 -12.72
C ASP A 216 11.91 -12.79 -12.87
N GLU A 217 12.43 -12.33 -14.01
CA GLU A 217 12.66 -10.90 -14.29
C GLU A 217 11.34 -10.10 -14.31
N GLN A 218 10.28 -10.69 -14.89
CA GLN A 218 8.96 -10.06 -14.94
C GLN A 218 8.32 -10.00 -13.55
N ALA A 219 8.50 -11.04 -12.75
CA ALA A 219 8.03 -11.05 -11.36
C ALA A 219 8.77 -10.01 -10.51
N ASP A 220 10.09 -9.88 -10.70
CA ASP A 220 10.90 -8.89 -10.01
C ASP A 220 10.53 -7.45 -10.41
N LEU A 221 10.20 -7.21 -11.69
CA LEU A 221 9.71 -5.91 -12.12
C LEU A 221 8.36 -5.58 -11.47
N ALA A 222 7.41 -6.51 -11.49
CA ALA A 222 6.11 -6.33 -10.84
C ALA A 222 6.28 -6.09 -9.32
N LEU A 223 7.17 -6.84 -8.67
CA LEU A 223 7.48 -6.70 -7.25
C LEU A 223 8.09 -5.32 -6.96
N LYS A 224 9.07 -4.87 -7.74
CA LYS A 224 9.70 -3.54 -7.60
C LYS A 224 8.68 -2.40 -7.75
N LEU A 225 7.79 -2.48 -8.74
CA LEU A 225 6.70 -1.51 -8.91
C LEU A 225 5.84 -1.45 -7.65
N MET A 226 5.41 -2.59 -7.12
CA MET A 226 4.57 -2.62 -5.93
C MET A 226 5.30 -2.21 -4.65
N GLN A 227 6.60 -2.51 -4.53
CA GLN A 227 7.43 -2.10 -3.39
C GLN A 227 7.73 -0.60 -3.37
N SER A 228 7.61 0.08 -4.49
CA SER A 228 7.78 1.54 -4.55
C SER A 228 6.67 2.31 -3.83
N VAL A 229 5.53 1.65 -3.57
CA VAL A 229 4.37 2.23 -2.88
C VAL A 229 4.14 1.65 -1.48
N GLY A 230 5.03 0.79 -0.97
CA GLY A 230 4.92 0.19 0.35
C GLY A 230 5.57 -1.18 0.45
N VAL A 231 4.98 -2.09 1.21
CA VAL A 231 5.42 -3.48 1.34
C VAL A 231 4.68 -4.36 0.35
N CYS A 232 5.42 -5.18 -0.41
CA CYS A 232 4.84 -6.23 -1.24
C CYS A 232 5.61 -7.53 -1.05
N VAL A 233 4.88 -8.64 -0.87
CA VAL A 233 5.43 -9.99 -0.70
C VAL A 233 4.90 -10.92 -1.77
N VAL A 234 5.70 -11.91 -2.16
CA VAL A 234 5.27 -12.95 -3.11
C VAL A 234 4.62 -14.09 -2.34
N VAL A 235 3.45 -14.52 -2.77
CA VAL A 235 2.70 -15.62 -2.15
C VAL A 235 2.13 -16.57 -3.21
N GLN A 236 1.70 -17.77 -2.80
CA GLN A 236 0.88 -18.62 -3.66
C GLN A 236 -0.50 -17.99 -3.83
N GLU A 237 -1.11 -18.09 -5.02
CA GLU A 237 -2.41 -17.47 -5.32
C GLU A 237 -3.50 -17.82 -4.31
N LYS A 238 -3.56 -19.09 -3.87
CA LYS A 238 -4.55 -19.56 -2.88
C LYS A 238 -4.54 -18.79 -1.55
N LEU A 239 -3.46 -18.03 -1.26
CA LEU A 239 -3.33 -17.23 -0.04
C LEU A 239 -3.86 -15.80 -0.22
N LEU A 240 -4.16 -15.34 -1.44
CA LEU A 240 -4.59 -13.96 -1.70
C LEU A 240 -5.94 -13.61 -1.05
N ASP A 241 -6.82 -14.59 -0.83
CA ASP A 241 -8.05 -14.35 -0.08
C ASP A 241 -7.77 -14.04 1.40
N ALA A 242 -6.82 -14.75 2.02
CA ALA A 242 -6.37 -14.44 3.36
C ALA A 242 -5.66 -13.07 3.42
N VAL A 243 -4.87 -12.73 2.40
CA VAL A 243 -4.27 -11.39 2.24
C VAL A 243 -5.36 -10.32 2.15
N THR A 244 -6.44 -10.57 1.42
CA THR A 244 -7.60 -9.67 1.36
C THR A 244 -8.18 -9.44 2.76
N GLY A 245 -8.32 -10.48 3.55
CA GLY A 245 -8.79 -10.38 4.94
C GLY A 245 -7.86 -9.57 5.84
N VAL A 246 -6.53 -9.74 5.72
CA VAL A 246 -5.55 -9.06 6.56
C VAL A 246 -5.28 -7.63 6.11
N SER A 247 -4.94 -7.43 4.83
CA SER A 247 -4.45 -6.14 4.34
C SER A 247 -5.42 -5.44 3.39
N GLY A 248 -6.18 -6.15 2.59
CA GLY A 248 -7.17 -5.55 1.69
C GLY A 248 -8.28 -4.83 2.44
N SER A 249 -8.93 -5.52 3.38
CA SER A 249 -10.00 -5.01 4.24
C SER A 249 -9.47 -4.38 5.54
N GLY A 250 -8.24 -4.71 5.93
CA GLY A 250 -7.59 -4.26 7.18
C GLY A 250 -7.66 -2.78 7.48
N PRO A 251 -7.47 -1.87 6.51
CA PRO A 251 -7.57 -0.44 6.77
C PRO A 251 -8.89 -0.03 7.45
N ALA A 252 -10.02 -0.65 7.07
CA ALA A 252 -11.32 -0.36 7.68
C ALA A 252 -11.36 -0.72 9.18
N TYR A 253 -10.73 -1.83 9.57
CA TYR A 253 -10.65 -2.25 10.97
C TYR A 253 -9.84 -1.25 11.79
N ILE A 254 -8.74 -0.78 11.22
CA ILE A 254 -7.83 0.17 11.88
C ILE A 254 -8.48 1.57 11.97
N TYR A 255 -9.27 1.98 10.98
CA TYR A 255 -10.04 3.23 11.11
C TYR A 255 -11.03 3.17 12.27
N GLN A 256 -11.71 2.04 12.50
CA GLN A 256 -12.56 1.84 13.67
C GLN A 256 -11.77 1.92 15.00
N VAL A 257 -10.57 1.36 15.04
CA VAL A 257 -9.67 1.47 16.22
C VAL A 257 -9.31 2.92 16.50
N ILE A 258 -8.89 3.66 15.45
CA ILE A 258 -8.50 5.07 15.59
C ILE A 258 -9.69 5.91 16.06
N GLU A 259 -10.87 5.67 15.49
CA GLU A 259 -12.11 6.36 15.88
C GLU A 259 -12.47 6.07 17.34
N ALA A 260 -12.50 4.79 17.74
CA ALA A 260 -12.81 4.39 19.12
C ALA A 260 -11.80 4.96 20.14
N MET A 261 -10.49 4.93 19.81
CA MET A 261 -9.48 5.57 20.67
C MET A 261 -9.67 7.07 20.75
N SER A 262 -10.05 7.72 19.66
CA SER A 262 -10.36 9.15 19.63
C SER A 262 -11.57 9.48 20.49
N ASP A 263 -12.64 8.67 20.44
CA ASP A 263 -13.83 8.81 21.27
C ASP A 263 -13.50 8.64 22.76
N GLY A 264 -12.69 7.64 23.11
CA GLY A 264 -12.21 7.44 24.46
C GLY A 264 -11.41 8.64 24.99
N GLY A 265 -10.56 9.24 24.16
CA GLY A 265 -9.84 10.46 24.52
C GLY A 265 -10.75 11.64 24.79
N VAL A 266 -11.81 11.82 23.97
CA VAL A 266 -12.84 12.86 24.19
C VAL A 266 -13.62 12.60 25.46
N LEU A 267 -13.99 11.35 25.73
CA LEU A 267 -14.65 10.96 26.98
C LEU A 267 -13.79 11.32 28.21
N CYS A 268 -12.46 11.27 28.08
CA CYS A 268 -11.51 11.67 29.11
C CYS A 268 -11.16 13.17 29.11
N GLY A 269 -11.84 14.00 28.29
CA GLY A 269 -11.70 15.46 28.28
C GLY A 269 -10.75 16.04 27.25
N LEU A 270 -10.19 15.25 26.33
CA LEU A 270 -9.37 15.79 25.24
C LEU A 270 -10.23 16.48 24.18
N PRO A 271 -9.78 17.57 23.56
CA PRO A 271 -10.37 18.08 22.33
C PRO A 271 -10.33 17.02 21.21
N ARG A 272 -11.38 16.98 20.39
CA ARG A 272 -11.54 15.96 19.32
C ARG A 272 -10.36 15.89 18.35
N ASP A 273 -9.89 17.02 17.89
CA ASP A 273 -8.79 17.14 16.93
C ASP A 273 -7.47 16.61 17.52
N VAL A 274 -7.20 16.93 18.79
CA VAL A 274 -6.04 16.43 19.54
C VAL A 274 -6.12 14.91 19.72
N SER A 275 -7.30 14.44 20.18
CA SER A 275 -7.53 13.01 20.42
C SER A 275 -7.37 12.19 19.16
N THR A 276 -7.96 12.60 18.04
CA THR A 276 -7.84 11.89 16.75
C THR A 276 -6.39 11.85 16.25
N LYS A 277 -5.66 12.97 16.36
CA LYS A 277 -4.26 13.04 15.94
C LYS A 277 -3.36 12.11 16.76
N LEU A 278 -3.57 12.07 18.08
CA LEU A 278 -2.80 11.19 18.97
C LEU A 278 -3.14 9.71 18.72
N ALA A 279 -4.41 9.37 18.54
CA ALA A 279 -4.84 8.00 18.25
C ALA A 279 -4.22 7.48 16.94
N ALA A 280 -4.32 8.26 15.86
CA ALA A 280 -3.74 7.89 14.56
C ALA A 280 -2.21 7.74 14.64
N GLN A 281 -1.51 8.67 15.29
CA GLN A 281 -0.06 8.60 15.46
C GLN A 281 0.37 7.40 16.33
N THR A 282 -0.41 7.05 17.35
CA THR A 282 -0.16 5.89 18.21
C THR A 282 -0.26 4.59 17.44
N VAL A 283 -1.30 4.42 16.63
CA VAL A 283 -1.47 3.21 15.80
C VAL A 283 -0.33 3.09 14.78
N MET A 284 0.01 4.19 14.10
CA MET A 284 1.12 4.23 13.15
C MET A 284 2.45 3.86 13.82
N GLY A 285 2.72 4.43 15.01
CA GLY A 285 3.95 4.16 15.77
C GLY A 285 4.05 2.71 16.23
N ALA A 286 2.96 2.14 16.72
CA ALA A 286 2.91 0.74 17.14
C ALA A 286 3.16 -0.22 15.95
N ALA A 287 2.54 0.01 14.80
CA ALA A 287 2.78 -0.75 13.59
C ALA A 287 4.24 -0.66 13.13
N LYS A 288 4.81 0.55 13.14
CA LYS A 288 6.20 0.79 12.79
C LYS A 288 7.18 0.05 13.71
N MET A 289 6.89 0.00 15.02
CA MET A 289 7.70 -0.79 15.98
C MET A 289 7.73 -2.28 15.62
N VAL A 290 6.60 -2.86 15.21
CA VAL A 290 6.56 -4.28 14.79
C VAL A 290 7.41 -4.50 13.54
N LEU A 291 7.27 -3.64 12.53
CA LEU A 291 7.96 -3.77 11.24
C LEU A 291 9.49 -3.57 11.36
N GLU A 292 9.92 -2.57 12.13
CA GLU A 292 11.34 -2.19 12.19
C GLU A 292 12.14 -2.99 13.23
N LYS A 293 11.49 -3.38 14.34
CA LYS A 293 12.17 -4.14 15.40
C LYS A 293 12.12 -5.65 15.19
N GLY A 294 11.19 -6.16 14.38
CA GLY A 294 10.98 -7.58 14.20
C GLY A 294 10.60 -8.32 15.51
N THR A 295 10.21 -7.58 16.54
CA THR A 295 9.83 -8.12 17.84
C THR A 295 8.38 -8.55 17.82
N HIS A 296 8.09 -9.72 18.39
CA HIS A 296 6.72 -10.22 18.47
C HIS A 296 5.77 -9.21 19.14
N PRO A 297 4.57 -8.94 18.58
CA PRO A 297 3.64 -7.94 19.13
C PRO A 297 3.30 -8.14 20.61
N GLY A 298 3.19 -9.40 21.07
CA GLY A 298 2.98 -9.73 22.48
C GLY A 298 4.10 -9.21 23.38
N GLN A 299 5.36 -9.36 22.98
CA GLN A 299 6.50 -8.84 23.72
C GLN A 299 6.53 -7.30 23.74
N LEU A 300 6.20 -6.66 22.60
CA LEU A 300 6.10 -5.19 22.56
C LEU A 300 4.99 -4.68 23.49
N LYS A 301 3.86 -5.37 23.55
CA LYS A 301 2.77 -5.09 24.49
C LYS A 301 3.27 -5.23 25.95
N ASP A 302 3.96 -6.31 26.28
CA ASP A 302 4.46 -6.54 27.63
C ASP A 302 5.48 -5.49 28.07
N ASN A 303 6.36 -5.05 27.15
CA ASN A 303 7.36 -4.01 27.42
C ASN A 303 6.75 -2.65 27.81
N VAL A 304 5.52 -2.34 27.43
CA VAL A 304 4.81 -1.11 27.80
C VAL A 304 3.79 -1.31 28.93
N THR A 305 3.74 -2.53 29.49
CA THR A 305 2.74 -2.91 30.49
C THR A 305 3.40 -3.11 31.85
N SER A 306 3.45 -2.04 32.64
CA SER A 306 4.03 -2.07 33.99
C SER A 306 3.05 -2.69 35.01
N PRO A 307 3.57 -3.33 36.10
CA PRO A 307 2.74 -3.87 37.19
C PRO A 307 1.85 -2.78 37.81
N GLY A 308 0.53 -3.02 37.86
CA GLY A 308 -0.44 -2.07 38.44
C GLY A 308 -0.62 -0.76 37.66
N GLY A 309 0.01 -0.62 36.47
CA GLY A 309 -0.03 0.60 35.68
C GLY A 309 -1.30 0.81 34.86
N THR A 310 -1.40 1.94 34.22
CA THR A 310 -2.54 2.33 33.37
C THR A 310 -2.72 1.39 32.19
N THR A 311 -1.61 0.92 31.61
CA THR A 311 -1.63 0.05 30.41
C THR A 311 -2.25 -1.31 30.73
N ILE A 312 -1.88 -1.96 31.86
CA ILE A 312 -2.45 -3.26 32.19
C ILE A 312 -3.96 -3.17 32.51
N ALA A 313 -4.40 -2.07 33.15
CA ALA A 313 -5.81 -1.82 33.40
C ALA A 313 -6.60 -1.69 32.08
N ALA A 314 -6.08 -0.95 31.12
CA ALA A 314 -6.69 -0.80 29.79
C ALA A 314 -6.68 -2.09 28.98
N VAL A 315 -5.57 -2.86 28.99
CA VAL A 315 -5.48 -4.18 28.33
C VAL A 315 -6.53 -5.14 28.90
N HIS A 316 -6.74 -5.15 30.22
CA HIS A 316 -7.78 -5.96 30.85
C HIS A 316 -9.20 -5.64 30.32
N GLU A 317 -9.55 -4.36 30.14
CA GLU A 317 -10.85 -3.98 29.58
C GLU A 317 -10.99 -4.41 28.11
N LEU A 318 -9.91 -4.33 27.31
CA LEU A 318 -9.91 -4.83 25.93
C LEU A 318 -10.12 -6.36 25.86
N GLU A 319 -9.51 -7.12 26.77
CA GLU A 319 -9.73 -8.58 26.87
C GLU A 319 -11.16 -8.92 27.28
N LYS A 320 -11.76 -8.20 28.25
CA LYS A 320 -13.18 -8.34 28.62
C LYS A 320 -14.10 -8.08 27.42
N GLY A 321 -13.78 -7.06 26.60
CA GLY A 321 -14.51 -6.73 25.38
C GLY A 321 -14.32 -7.70 24.22
N GLY A 322 -13.44 -8.70 24.35
CA GLY A 322 -13.20 -9.71 23.32
C GLY A 322 -12.58 -9.16 22.03
N VAL A 323 -11.80 -8.07 22.11
CA VAL A 323 -11.22 -7.37 20.95
C VAL A 323 -10.41 -8.32 20.07
N ARG A 324 -9.62 -9.23 20.65
CA ARG A 324 -8.82 -10.20 19.87
C ARG A 324 -9.71 -11.10 19.00
N ASN A 325 -10.78 -11.64 19.61
CA ASN A 325 -11.74 -12.49 18.88
C ASN A 325 -12.43 -11.70 17.75
N SER A 326 -12.79 -10.45 17.99
CA SER A 326 -13.42 -9.58 16.97
C SER A 326 -12.53 -9.39 15.74
N PHE A 327 -11.23 -9.10 15.93
CA PHE A 327 -10.28 -8.98 14.82
C PHE A 327 -10.04 -10.28 14.07
N ILE A 328 -9.89 -11.42 14.79
CA ILE A 328 -9.72 -12.73 14.16
C ILE A 328 -10.93 -13.07 13.28
N ASN A 329 -12.14 -12.84 13.78
CA ASN A 329 -13.37 -13.10 13.04
C ASN A 329 -13.56 -12.13 11.86
N ALA A 330 -13.18 -10.87 11.99
CA ALA A 330 -13.24 -9.90 10.90
C ALA A 330 -12.33 -10.32 9.73
N VAL A 331 -11.09 -10.70 10.01
CA VAL A 331 -10.15 -11.21 9.00
C VAL A 331 -10.71 -12.46 8.33
N LYS A 332 -11.23 -13.42 9.11
CA LYS A 332 -11.82 -14.65 8.59
C LYS A 332 -13.01 -14.37 7.68
N ALA A 333 -13.96 -13.55 8.12
CA ALA A 333 -15.16 -13.22 7.36
C ALA A 333 -14.82 -12.54 6.02
N ALA A 334 -13.86 -11.61 6.01
CA ALA A 334 -13.43 -10.94 4.80
C ALA A 334 -12.71 -11.88 3.82
N ALA A 335 -11.90 -12.82 4.33
CA ALA A 335 -11.25 -13.84 3.51
C ALA A 335 -12.27 -14.82 2.92
N GLU A 336 -13.28 -15.24 3.68
CA GLU A 336 -14.37 -16.08 3.21
C GLU A 336 -15.18 -15.39 2.12
N ARG A 337 -15.55 -14.11 2.31
CA ARG A 337 -16.26 -13.34 1.30
C ARG A 337 -15.44 -13.13 0.02
N SER A 338 -14.12 -12.88 0.15
CA SER A 338 -13.22 -12.81 -1.01
C SER A 338 -13.26 -14.10 -1.83
N LYS A 339 -13.24 -15.26 -1.16
CA LYS A 339 -13.31 -16.56 -1.80
C LYS A 339 -14.67 -16.85 -2.46
N GLU A 340 -15.77 -16.33 -1.91
CA GLU A 340 -17.09 -16.42 -2.53
C GLU A 340 -17.14 -15.62 -3.84
N LEU A 341 -16.65 -14.36 -3.79
CA LEU A 341 -16.58 -13.49 -4.96
C LEU A 341 -15.72 -14.06 -6.12
N SER A 342 -14.79 -14.95 -5.82
CA SER A 342 -13.98 -15.63 -6.83
C SER A 342 -14.77 -16.72 -7.59
N LYS A 343 -15.97 -17.08 -7.12
CA LYS A 343 -16.83 -18.12 -7.73
C LYS A 343 -18.02 -17.53 -8.49
N GLU A 344 -18.34 -16.26 -8.25
CA GLU A 344 -19.36 -15.49 -8.96
C GLU A 344 -18.83 -14.99 -10.33
#